data_222d40ebe7e5e602e10fa281a1b1effc
#
_entry.id   222d40ebe7e5e602e10fa281a1b1effc
#
_cell.length_a   1.000
_cell.length_b   1.000
_cell.length_c   1.000
_cell.angle_alpha   90.00
_cell.angle_beta   90.00
_cell.angle_gamma   90.00
#
_symmetry.space_group_name_H-M   'P 1'
#
loop_
_entity.id
_entity.type
_entity.pdbx_description
1 polymer ?
#
loop_
_entity_poly.entity_id
_entity_poly.type
_entity_poly.pdbx_seq_one_letter_code
_entity_poly.pdbx_strand_id
1 'polypeptide(L)'
;MSATTLSDPDSATSTGVPASADAAASAHIASLRGRLDEIDQQLIDLWRERAAISHEVGVTRVAAGGTRLVLAREQEILARFREALGADGTQLALLILRAGRGPLV
;
A
#
# COMPACT_ATOMS: atom_id res chain seq x y z
N MET A 1 -4.15 4.51 -9.63
CA MET A 1 -4.73 4.84 -9.88
C MET A 1 -5.08 5.34 -9.91
N SER A 2 -4.64 5.46 -9.77
CA SER A 2 -5.13 5.99 -9.97
C SER A 2 -5.78 6.39 -10.02
N ALA A 3 -5.85 6.46 -9.86
CA ALA A 3 -6.53 6.92 -10.16
C ALA A 3 -7.04 7.51 -10.30
N THR A 4 -7.13 7.77 -10.37
CA THR A 4 -7.71 8.35 -10.70
C THR A 4 -8.13 8.97 -11.08
N THR A 5 -8.09 9.38 -11.21
CA THR A 5 -8.66 10.10 -11.62
C THR A 5 -9.48 10.25 -11.80
N LEU A 6 -9.92 10.38 -11.85
CA LEU A 6 -10.88 10.69 -12.19
C LEU A 6 -11.54 11.46 -12.02
N SER A 7 -11.58 11.91 -12.40
CA SER A 7 -12.26 12.78 -12.40
C SER A 7 -13.15 12.78 -11.57
N ASP A 8 -13.37 13.48 -11.08
CA ASP A 8 -14.16 13.48 -10.27
C ASP A 8 -15.13 14.21 -10.57
N PRO A 9 -15.82 14.06 -10.68
CA PRO A 9 -16.78 14.62 -11.02
C PRO A 9 -17.62 15.09 -10.23
N ASP A 10 -17.35 15.59 -9.58
CA ASP A 10 -18.17 16.12 -8.80
C ASP A 10 -18.99 17.02 -9.38
N SER A 11 -18.94 17.26 -10.46
CA SER A 11 -19.67 18.15 -10.95
C SER A 11 -21.00 17.93 -11.18
N ALA A 12 -21.52 17.16 -10.89
CA ALA A 12 -22.73 16.93 -11.23
C ALA A 12 -23.66 17.72 -10.80
N THR A 13 -24.35 18.24 -11.33
CA THR A 13 -25.27 19.00 -10.88
C THR A 13 -26.45 18.33 -10.87
N SER A 14 -26.85 17.77 -10.03
CA SER A 14 -28.05 17.17 -10.05
C SER A 14 -29.14 18.06 -9.77
N THR A 15 -30.14 17.99 -10.45
CA THR A 15 -31.27 18.76 -10.17
C THR A 15 -31.88 18.28 -8.94
N GLY A 16 -32.28 18.96 -8.11
CA GLY A 16 -32.92 18.59 -6.89
C GLY A 16 -32.02 18.62 -5.69
N VAL A 17 -30.75 18.77 -5.85
CA VAL A 17 -29.82 18.86 -4.75
C VAL A 17 -29.47 20.30 -4.50
N PRO A 18 -29.67 20.80 -3.29
CA PRO A 18 -29.35 22.21 -3.00
C PRO A 18 -27.85 22.46 -3.18
N ALA A 19 -27.55 23.66 -3.62
CA ALA A 19 -26.16 24.03 -3.83
C ALA A 19 -25.35 23.92 -2.54
N SER A 20 -25.96 24.20 -1.39
CA SER A 20 -25.26 24.07 -0.12
C SER A 20 -24.93 22.62 0.19
N ALA A 21 -25.80 21.68 -0.17
CA ALA A 21 -25.52 20.27 0.04
C ALA A 21 -24.41 19.78 -0.89
N ASP A 22 -24.41 20.28 -2.15
CA ASP A 22 -23.32 19.94 -3.07
C ASP A 22 -22.00 20.49 -2.57
N ALA A 23 -21.99 21.71 -2.06
CA ALA A 23 -20.78 22.32 -1.54
C ALA A 23 -20.28 21.56 -0.32
N ALA A 24 -21.19 21.13 0.56
CA ALA A 24 -20.83 20.37 1.74
C ALA A 24 -20.26 19.01 1.36
N ALA A 25 -20.87 18.35 0.38
CA ALA A 25 -20.37 17.06 -0.09
C ALA A 25 -19.00 17.22 -0.72
N SER A 26 -18.80 18.27 -1.53
CA SER A 26 -17.50 18.51 -2.16
C SER A 26 -16.42 18.78 -1.12
N ALA A 27 -16.74 19.56 -0.09
CA ALA A 27 -15.80 19.85 0.98
C ALA A 27 -15.45 18.58 1.76
N HIS A 28 -16.44 17.73 2.00
CA HIS A 28 -16.20 16.48 2.71
C HIS A 28 -15.32 15.54 1.88
N ILE A 29 -15.59 15.43 0.58
CA ILE A 29 -14.77 14.64 -0.31
C ILE A 29 -13.34 15.15 -0.35
N ALA A 30 -13.14 16.46 -0.41
CA ALA A 30 -11.81 17.06 -0.40
C ALA A 30 -11.07 16.71 0.89
N SER A 31 -11.77 16.75 2.03
CA SER A 31 -11.17 16.36 3.30
C SER A 31 -10.76 14.89 3.32
N LEU A 32 -11.63 14.02 2.82
CA LEU A 32 -11.33 12.58 2.75
C LEU A 32 -10.15 12.31 1.83
N ARG A 33 -10.08 13.01 0.70
CA ARG A 33 -8.94 12.87 -0.21
C ARG A 33 -7.64 13.34 0.43
N GLY A 34 -7.70 14.41 1.21
CA GLY A 34 -6.52 14.85 1.97
C GLY A 34 -6.01 13.76 2.90
N ARG A 35 -6.95 13.07 3.58
CA ARG A 35 -6.56 11.97 4.46
C ARG A 35 -6.01 10.78 3.66
N LEU A 36 -6.61 10.48 2.51
CA LEU A 36 -6.09 9.42 1.64
C LEU A 36 -4.66 9.73 1.19
N ASP A 37 -4.39 10.98 0.82
CA ASP A 37 -3.04 11.37 0.41
C ASP A 37 -2.03 11.18 1.54
N GLU A 38 -2.42 11.49 2.76
CA GLU A 38 -1.57 11.25 3.93
C GLU A 38 -1.29 9.76 4.13
N ILE A 39 -2.32 8.95 4.00
CA ILE A 39 -2.18 7.50 4.13
C ILE A 39 -1.29 6.95 3.03
N ASP A 40 -1.47 7.42 1.81
CA ASP A 40 -0.65 6.99 0.69
C ASP A 40 0.82 7.31 0.94
N GLN A 41 1.11 8.49 1.48
CA GLN A 41 2.49 8.84 1.80
C GLN A 41 3.04 7.95 2.90
N GLN A 42 2.23 7.62 3.91
CA GLN A 42 2.64 6.68 4.96
C GLN A 42 2.93 5.30 4.39
N LEU A 43 2.10 4.83 3.46
CA LEU A 43 2.31 3.55 2.80
C LEU A 43 3.64 3.54 2.03
N ILE A 44 3.92 4.62 1.30
CA ILE A 44 5.16 4.75 0.56
C ILE A 44 6.36 4.73 1.51
N ASP A 45 6.29 5.50 2.57
CA ASP A 45 7.38 5.58 3.53
C ASP A 45 7.62 4.24 4.23
N LEU A 46 6.55 3.54 4.62
CA LEU A 46 6.67 2.24 5.27
C LEU A 46 7.17 1.17 4.31
N TRP A 47 6.76 1.24 3.07
CA TRP A 47 7.28 0.35 2.04
C TRP A 47 8.81 0.48 1.93
N ARG A 48 9.28 1.72 1.85
CA ARG A 48 10.71 1.98 1.72
C ARG A 48 11.49 1.54 2.95
N GLU A 49 10.96 1.84 4.12
CA GLU A 49 11.60 1.45 5.37
C GLU A 49 11.68 -0.05 5.50
N ARG A 50 10.58 -0.74 5.22
CA ARG A 50 10.55 -2.18 5.31
C ARG A 50 11.50 -2.84 4.31
N ALA A 51 11.54 -2.32 3.09
CA ALA A 51 12.45 -2.86 2.08
C ALA A 51 13.91 -2.70 2.50
N ALA A 52 14.26 -1.54 3.07
CA ALA A 52 15.61 -1.29 3.53
C ALA A 52 16.00 -2.22 4.68
N ILE A 53 15.11 -2.41 5.65
CA ILE A 53 15.38 -3.30 6.79
C ILE A 53 15.50 -4.75 6.33
N SER A 54 14.61 -5.18 5.45
CA SER A 54 14.64 -6.53 4.91
C SER A 54 15.93 -6.79 4.13
N HIS A 55 16.38 -5.81 3.37
CA HIS A 55 17.64 -5.90 2.65
C HIS A 55 18.79 -6.05 3.64
N GLU A 56 18.80 -5.27 4.69
CA GLU A 56 19.85 -5.35 5.71
C GLU A 56 19.88 -6.71 6.41
N VAL A 57 18.70 -7.27 6.71
CA VAL A 57 18.61 -8.61 7.27
C VAL A 57 19.24 -9.63 6.33
N GLY A 58 18.95 -9.52 5.03
CA GLY A 58 19.51 -10.42 4.03
C GLY A 58 21.03 -10.31 3.94
N VAL A 59 21.55 -9.10 3.92
CA VAL A 59 22.99 -8.86 3.87
C VAL A 59 23.68 -9.44 5.12
N THR A 60 23.11 -9.19 6.28
CA THR A 60 23.64 -9.69 7.55
C THR A 60 23.65 -11.21 7.57
N ARG A 61 22.57 -11.82 7.11
CA ARG A 61 22.47 -13.29 7.09
C ARG A 61 23.49 -13.93 6.16
N VAL A 62 23.65 -13.37 4.97
CA VAL A 62 24.63 -13.87 3.99
C VAL A 62 26.05 -13.72 4.55
N ALA A 63 26.35 -12.59 5.19
CA ALA A 63 27.66 -12.38 5.81
C ALA A 63 27.94 -13.37 6.92
N ALA A 64 26.91 -13.90 7.57
CA ALA A 64 27.03 -14.91 8.62
C ALA A 64 26.99 -16.34 8.07
N GLY A 65 26.99 -16.51 6.76
CA GLY A 65 26.99 -17.84 6.14
C GLY A 65 25.62 -18.39 5.79
N GLY A 66 24.57 -17.62 5.97
CA GLY A 66 23.21 -18.05 5.63
C GLY A 66 22.79 -17.64 4.23
N THR A 67 21.49 -17.69 3.99
CA THR A 67 20.93 -17.36 2.67
C THR A 67 20.08 -16.10 2.77
N ARG A 68 19.90 -15.40 1.64
CA ARG A 68 19.00 -14.27 1.57
C ARG A 68 17.55 -14.68 1.72
N LEU A 69 17.20 -15.83 1.20
CA LEU A 69 15.83 -16.31 1.20
C LEU A 69 15.65 -17.31 2.33
N VAL A 70 14.70 -17.08 3.19
CA VAL A 70 14.29 -18.03 4.22
C VAL A 70 12.82 -18.33 3.96
N LEU A 71 12.57 -19.48 3.35
CA LEU A 71 11.25 -19.85 2.88
C LEU A 71 10.21 -19.88 4.00
N ALA A 72 10.56 -20.40 5.16
CA ALA A 72 9.64 -20.49 6.28
C ALA A 72 9.15 -19.08 6.69
N ARG A 73 10.06 -18.12 6.70
CA ARG A 73 9.72 -16.75 7.05
C ARG A 73 8.82 -16.11 6.00
N GLU A 74 9.08 -16.37 4.73
CA GLU A 74 8.26 -15.84 3.65
C GLU A 74 6.85 -16.41 3.71
N GLN A 75 6.73 -17.69 4.03
CA GLN A 75 5.42 -18.33 4.17
C GLN A 75 4.62 -17.75 5.33
N GLU A 76 5.28 -17.43 6.45
CA GLU A 76 4.62 -16.74 7.57
C GLU A 76 4.04 -15.39 7.14
N ILE A 77 4.81 -14.64 6.40
CA ILE A 77 4.40 -13.30 5.96
C ILE A 77 3.22 -13.41 4.99
N LEU A 78 3.30 -14.34 4.04
CA LEU A 78 2.20 -14.56 3.10
C LEU A 78 0.92 -14.94 3.82
N ALA A 79 1.00 -15.84 4.78
CA ALA A 79 -0.16 -16.27 5.55
C ALA A 79 -0.75 -15.12 6.35
N ARG A 80 0.09 -14.32 6.96
CA ARG A 80 -0.36 -13.19 7.77
C ARG A 80 -1.12 -12.16 6.95
N PHE A 81 -0.59 -11.81 5.79
CA PHE A 81 -1.24 -10.83 4.92
C PHE A 81 -2.52 -11.38 4.32
N ARG A 82 -2.51 -12.66 3.96
CA ARG A 82 -3.70 -13.31 3.42
C ARG A 82 -4.81 -13.37 4.47
N GLU A 83 -4.46 -13.68 5.71
CA GLU A 83 -5.44 -13.73 6.77
C GLU A 83 -6.07 -12.37 7.02
N ALA A 84 -5.26 -11.32 6.96
CA ALA A 84 -5.74 -9.97 7.23
C ALA A 84 -6.50 -9.35 6.07
N LEU A 85 -6.10 -9.62 4.84
CA LEU A 85 -6.59 -8.90 3.67
C LEU A 85 -7.14 -9.79 2.56
N GLY A 86 -7.17 -11.09 2.75
CA GLY A 86 -7.65 -12.01 1.72
C GLY A 86 -6.68 -12.16 0.56
N ALA A 87 -7.21 -12.42 -0.61
CA ALA A 87 -6.39 -12.67 -1.81
C ALA A 87 -5.48 -11.48 -2.16
N ASP A 88 -5.97 -10.26 -1.94
CA ASP A 88 -5.16 -9.07 -2.18
C ASP A 88 -3.95 -9.02 -1.25
N GLY A 89 -4.11 -9.53 -0.04
CA GLY A 89 -3.02 -9.61 0.92
C GLY A 89 -1.88 -10.48 0.43
N THR A 90 -2.18 -11.59 -0.23
CA THR A 90 -1.17 -12.45 -0.82
C THR A 90 -0.40 -11.70 -1.90
N GLN A 91 -1.09 -10.98 -2.77
CA GLN A 91 -0.45 -10.20 -3.81
C GLN A 91 0.46 -9.12 -3.24
N LEU A 92 -0.05 -8.40 -2.24
CA LEU A 92 0.71 -7.36 -1.58
C LEU A 92 1.96 -7.94 -0.90
N ALA A 93 1.82 -9.07 -0.22
CA ALA A 93 2.94 -9.71 0.46
C ALA A 93 4.04 -10.12 -0.53
N LEU A 94 3.66 -10.65 -1.70
CA LEU A 94 4.64 -11.02 -2.71
C LEU A 94 5.45 -9.80 -3.17
N LEU A 95 4.79 -8.68 -3.36
CA LEU A 95 5.47 -7.45 -3.75
C LEU A 95 6.40 -6.94 -2.64
N ILE A 96 5.93 -6.98 -1.41
CA ILE A 96 6.70 -6.53 -0.25
C ILE A 96 7.96 -7.39 -0.08
N LEU A 97 7.80 -8.69 -0.20
CA LEU A 97 8.93 -9.62 -0.05
C LEU A 97 9.96 -9.39 -1.16
N ARG A 98 9.49 -9.22 -2.39
CA ARG A 98 10.40 -8.96 -3.50
C ARG A 98 11.14 -7.64 -3.33
N ALA A 99 10.45 -6.61 -2.84
CA ALA A 99 11.08 -5.31 -2.65
C ALA A 99 12.26 -5.38 -1.66
N GLY A 100 12.15 -6.26 -0.66
CA GLY A 100 13.21 -6.39 0.34
C GLY A 100 14.39 -7.24 -0.12
N ARG A 101 14.10 -8.41 -0.73
CA ARG A 101 15.17 -9.31 -1.09
C ARG A 101 15.68 -9.13 -2.53
N GLY A 102 14.95 -8.42 -3.33
CA GLY A 102 15.28 -8.28 -4.74
C GLY A 102 14.89 -9.49 -5.57
N PRO A 103 15.20 -9.49 -6.86
CA PRO A 103 14.89 -10.63 -7.72
C PRO A 103 15.71 -11.85 -7.32
N LEU A 104 15.13 -13.01 -7.55
CA LEU A 104 15.78 -14.26 -7.18
C LEU A 104 16.65 -14.82 -8.29
N VAL A 105 16.97 -14.06 -9.26
CA VAL A 105 17.73 -14.58 -10.38
C VAL A 105 19.20 -14.47 -10.19
#